data_5704647deace1de54894e1523901ad69
#
_entry.id   5704647deace1de54894e1523901ad69
#
_cell.length_a   1.000
_cell.length_b   1.000
_cell.length_c   1.000
_cell.angle_alpha   90.00
_cell.angle_beta   90.00
_cell.angle_gamma   90.00
#
_symmetry.space_group_name_H-M   'P 1'
#
loop_
_entity.id
_entity.type
_entity.pdbx_description
1 polymer ?
#
loop_
_entity_poly.entity_id
_entity_poly.type
_entity_poly.pdbx_seq_one_letter_code
_entity_poly.pdbx_strand_id
1 'polypeptide(L)'
;MESIRERSLGPVRVDLGRMKSSDWPGPLKVAIVLFPILGVVAMISAVIFIVRMLHSASQHESGQTSGAMIAWGLGGLFFLVGILFVCGGFLILSFMLTMTVKIHDGGLVVVRRWFRPLHVSWSEVAAIAPPEPGDSSHACRLLLRSGRKEIIERLSLPSIRDHTGQIIPHPDVRLVIDHFLAWQQANGVR
;
A
#
# COMPACT_ATOMS: atom_id res chain seq x y z
N MET A 1 -22.44 -4.03 -3.64
CA MET A 1 -22.97 -4.62 -4.90
C MET A 1 -21.95 -5.65 -5.36
N GLU A 2 -22.26 -6.92 -5.20
CA GLU A 2 -21.36 -8.03 -5.57
C GLU A 2 -21.31 -8.14 -7.08
N SER A 3 -20.10 -8.21 -7.66
CA SER A 3 -19.96 -8.28 -9.12
C SER A 3 -20.37 -9.66 -9.63
N ILE A 4 -20.85 -9.73 -10.89
CA ILE A 4 -21.21 -11.01 -11.53
C ILE A 4 -20.04 -12.00 -11.50
N ARG A 5 -18.81 -11.52 -11.64
CA ARG A 5 -17.58 -12.34 -11.55
C ARG A 5 -17.34 -12.91 -10.15
N GLU A 6 -17.68 -12.16 -9.10
CA GLU A 6 -17.55 -12.63 -7.71
C GLU A 6 -18.48 -13.81 -7.43
N ARG A 7 -19.71 -13.76 -7.95
CA ARG A 7 -20.68 -14.88 -7.85
C ARG A 7 -20.21 -16.15 -8.56
N SER A 8 -19.44 -16.04 -9.62
CA SER A 8 -18.92 -17.21 -10.34
C SER A 8 -17.83 -17.99 -9.57
N LEU A 9 -17.24 -17.37 -8.53
CA LEU A 9 -16.21 -18.00 -7.69
C LEU A 9 -16.79 -18.81 -6.52
N GLY A 10 -18.11 -18.79 -6.35
CA GLY A 10 -18.77 -19.49 -5.24
C GLY A 10 -18.76 -18.71 -3.93
N PRO A 11 -19.18 -19.33 -2.82
CA PRO A 11 -19.25 -18.68 -1.53
C PRO A 11 -17.88 -18.26 -0.99
N VAL A 12 -17.87 -17.18 -0.20
CA VAL A 12 -16.67 -16.76 0.54
C VAL A 12 -16.41 -17.75 1.66
N ARG A 13 -15.22 -18.32 1.69
CA ARG A 13 -14.77 -19.23 2.76
C ARG A 13 -14.02 -18.50 3.84
N VAL A 14 -13.16 -17.57 3.44
CA VAL A 14 -12.36 -16.79 4.38
C VAL A 14 -12.27 -15.35 3.88
N ASP A 15 -12.49 -14.43 4.79
CA ASP A 15 -12.19 -13.02 4.59
C ASP A 15 -10.98 -12.66 5.47
N LEU A 16 -9.83 -12.44 4.84
CA LEU A 16 -8.60 -12.08 5.57
C LEU A 16 -8.67 -10.68 6.18
N GLY A 17 -9.73 -9.93 5.88
CA GLY A 17 -9.94 -8.61 6.43
C GLY A 17 -8.84 -7.61 6.07
N ARG A 18 -8.72 -6.57 6.89
CA ARG A 18 -7.69 -5.54 6.73
C ARG A 18 -6.35 -5.99 7.31
N MET A 19 -5.27 -5.54 6.72
CA MET A 19 -3.93 -5.76 7.27
C MET A 19 -3.81 -5.09 8.64
N LYS A 20 -3.38 -5.85 9.66
CA LYS A 20 -3.10 -5.29 10.97
C LYS A 20 -1.85 -4.41 10.90
N SER A 21 -1.83 -3.33 11.67
CA SER A 21 -0.66 -2.44 11.72
C SER A 21 0.62 -3.13 12.20
N SER A 22 0.49 -4.21 12.99
CA SER A 22 1.61 -5.07 13.40
C SER A 22 2.35 -5.68 12.21
N ASP A 23 1.61 -6.02 11.15
CA ASP A 23 2.10 -6.78 10.00
C ASP A 23 2.70 -5.88 8.92
N TRP A 24 2.62 -4.56 9.09
CA TRP A 24 3.16 -3.62 8.12
C TRP A 24 4.69 -3.69 8.09
N PRO A 25 5.30 -3.64 6.89
CA PRO A 25 6.75 -3.53 6.76
C PRO A 25 7.29 -2.33 7.52
N GLY A 26 8.43 -2.49 8.19
CA GLY A 26 9.06 -1.43 8.99
C GLY A 26 9.20 -0.09 8.26
N PRO A 27 9.75 -0.05 7.03
CA PRO A 27 9.85 1.19 6.26
C PRO A 27 8.51 1.88 6.02
N LEU A 28 7.43 1.11 5.83
CA LEU A 28 6.09 1.65 5.61
C LEU A 28 5.52 2.31 6.88
N LYS A 29 5.74 1.69 8.05
CA LYS A 29 5.36 2.27 9.35
C LYS A 29 6.03 3.64 9.55
N VAL A 30 7.32 3.70 9.24
CA VAL A 30 8.09 4.95 9.33
C VAL A 30 7.56 5.99 8.34
N ALA A 31 7.31 5.61 7.10
CA ALA A 31 6.83 6.52 6.06
C ALA A 31 5.47 7.14 6.40
N ILE A 32 4.51 6.33 6.89
CA ILE A 32 3.17 6.78 7.24
C ILE A 32 3.19 7.83 8.37
N VAL A 33 4.14 7.71 9.31
CA VAL A 33 4.30 8.69 10.40
C VAL A 33 5.15 9.88 9.97
N LEU A 34 6.23 9.62 9.26
CA LEU A 34 7.22 10.64 8.91
C LEU A 34 6.70 11.64 7.88
N PHE A 35 5.99 11.18 6.83
CA PHE A 35 5.48 12.07 5.79
C PHE A 35 4.52 13.15 6.31
N PRO A 36 3.48 12.83 7.09
CA PRO A 36 2.63 13.87 7.66
C PRO A 36 3.39 14.83 8.58
N ILE A 37 4.33 14.33 9.39
CA ILE A 37 5.14 15.17 10.28
C ILE A 37 5.99 16.14 9.47
N LEU A 38 6.72 15.66 8.48
CA LEU A 38 7.53 16.51 7.59
C LEU A 38 6.68 17.54 6.85
N GLY A 39 5.48 17.12 6.41
CA GLY A 39 4.54 18.03 5.76
C GLY A 39 4.08 19.16 6.68
N VAL A 40 3.73 18.86 7.92
CA VAL A 40 3.34 19.86 8.92
C VAL A 40 4.50 20.78 9.26
N VAL A 41 5.70 20.26 9.46
CA VAL A 41 6.92 21.06 9.72
C VAL A 41 7.20 21.99 8.55
N ALA A 42 7.09 21.53 7.31
CA ALA A 42 7.28 22.35 6.12
C ALA A 42 6.25 23.49 6.04
N MET A 43 4.97 23.22 6.32
CA MET A 43 3.93 24.24 6.34
C MET A 43 4.16 25.30 7.43
N ILE A 44 4.52 24.89 8.65
CA ILE A 44 4.84 25.82 9.75
C ILE A 44 6.04 26.67 9.38
N SER A 45 7.10 26.07 8.84
CA SER A 45 8.29 26.78 8.40
C SER A 45 7.98 27.80 7.30
N ALA A 46 7.10 27.46 6.36
CA ALA A 46 6.64 28.36 5.30
C ALA A 46 5.91 29.58 5.89
N VAL A 47 5.00 29.37 6.83
CA VAL A 47 4.26 30.44 7.50
C VAL A 47 5.21 31.39 8.27
N ILE A 48 6.15 30.83 9.06
CA ILE A 48 7.13 31.62 9.80
C ILE A 48 8.01 32.42 8.82
N PHE A 49 8.43 31.83 7.71
CA PHE A 49 9.23 32.51 6.69
C PHE A 49 8.46 33.68 6.07
N ILE A 50 7.21 33.47 5.66
CA ILE A 50 6.35 34.53 5.11
C ILE A 50 6.16 35.67 6.11
N VAL A 51 5.83 35.35 7.38
CA VAL A 51 5.63 36.34 8.42
C VAL A 51 6.89 37.19 8.67
N ARG A 52 8.05 36.55 8.77
CA ARG A 52 9.34 37.25 8.95
C ARG A 52 9.66 38.17 7.77
N MET A 53 9.44 37.72 6.55
CA MET A 53 9.71 38.52 5.35
C MET A 53 8.73 39.70 5.23
N LEU A 54 7.45 39.51 5.56
CA LEU A 54 6.48 40.62 5.60
C LEU A 54 6.85 41.65 6.68
N HIS A 55 7.29 41.19 7.85
CA HIS A 55 7.73 42.10 8.92
C HIS A 55 8.99 42.89 8.51
N SER A 56 9.96 42.24 7.88
CA SER A 56 11.15 42.92 7.35
C SER A 56 10.81 43.92 6.25
N ALA A 57 9.89 43.60 5.36
CA ALA A 57 9.44 44.51 4.31
C ALA A 57 8.72 45.73 4.83
N SER A 58 7.98 45.63 5.95
CA SER A 58 7.30 46.76 6.57
C SER A 58 8.24 47.77 7.26
N GLN A 59 9.48 47.37 7.56
CA GLN A 59 10.48 48.23 8.17
C GLN A 59 11.34 49.03 7.17
N HIS A 60 11.27 48.70 5.88
CA HIS A 60 12.04 49.35 4.82
C HIS A 60 11.09 50.10 3.87
N GLU A 61 10.97 51.43 4.07
CA GLU A 61 10.07 52.34 3.31
C GLU A 61 10.44 52.53 1.82
N SER A 62 11.48 51.93 1.28
CA SER A 62 11.92 52.20 -0.07
C SER A 62 12.00 50.91 -0.95
N GLY A 63 10.98 50.78 -1.78
CA GLY A 63 11.20 50.19 -3.12
C GLY A 63 11.34 48.66 -3.26
N GLN A 64 11.02 47.81 -2.27
CA GLN A 64 11.24 46.36 -2.34
C GLN A 64 9.99 45.49 -2.63
N THR A 65 9.29 45.81 -3.72
CA THR A 65 8.25 44.91 -4.26
C THR A 65 8.83 43.54 -4.68
N SER A 66 10.10 43.50 -5.11
CA SER A 66 10.78 42.26 -5.53
C SER A 66 10.98 41.25 -4.38
N GLY A 67 11.37 41.72 -3.19
CA GLY A 67 11.58 40.88 -2.02
C GLY A 67 10.29 40.20 -1.53
N ALA A 68 9.18 40.94 -1.53
CA ALA A 68 7.89 40.42 -1.16
C ALA A 68 7.40 39.31 -2.17
N MET A 69 7.56 39.52 -3.47
CA MET A 69 7.19 38.54 -4.47
C MET A 69 7.99 37.22 -4.32
N ILE A 70 9.30 37.32 -4.06
CA ILE A 70 10.15 36.17 -3.82
C ILE A 70 9.71 35.41 -2.55
N ALA A 71 9.39 36.14 -1.48
CA ALA A 71 8.92 35.55 -0.23
C ALA A 71 7.61 34.79 -0.40
N TRP A 72 6.65 35.36 -1.12
CA TRP A 72 5.38 34.74 -1.44
C TRP A 72 5.57 33.49 -2.35
N GLY A 73 6.45 33.60 -3.36
CA GLY A 73 6.74 32.48 -4.26
C GLY A 73 7.39 31.31 -3.54
N LEU A 74 8.46 31.52 -2.78
CA LEU A 74 9.15 30.47 -2.04
C LEU A 74 8.30 29.92 -0.88
N GLY A 75 7.67 30.80 -0.10
CA GLY A 75 6.80 30.37 1.01
C GLY A 75 5.60 29.57 0.51
N GLY A 76 4.97 30.03 -0.58
CA GLY A 76 3.89 29.29 -1.23
C GLY A 76 4.31 27.92 -1.75
N LEU A 77 5.52 27.81 -2.34
CA LEU A 77 6.07 26.55 -2.80
C LEU A 77 6.28 25.57 -1.64
N PHE A 78 6.91 25.99 -0.55
CA PHE A 78 7.10 25.14 0.64
C PHE A 78 5.77 24.71 1.26
N PHE A 79 4.77 25.59 1.27
CA PHE A 79 3.43 25.27 1.76
C PHE A 79 2.75 24.20 0.89
N LEU A 80 2.83 24.33 -0.43
CA LEU A 80 2.31 23.31 -1.37
C LEU A 80 3.01 21.95 -1.20
N VAL A 81 4.34 21.97 -1.07
CA VAL A 81 5.11 20.74 -0.80
C VAL A 81 4.65 20.11 0.52
N GLY A 82 4.43 20.89 1.56
CA GLY A 82 3.90 20.41 2.83
C GLY A 82 2.54 19.72 2.68
N ILE A 83 1.61 20.33 1.94
CA ILE A 83 0.31 19.73 1.63
C ILE A 83 0.47 18.39 0.90
N LEU A 84 1.35 18.33 -0.11
CA LEU A 84 1.61 17.11 -0.88
C LEU A 84 2.10 15.96 0.02
N PHE A 85 2.99 16.26 0.98
CA PHE A 85 3.47 15.25 1.94
C PHE A 85 2.35 14.76 2.87
N VAL A 86 1.52 15.65 3.39
CA VAL A 86 0.38 15.27 4.24
C VAL A 86 -0.63 14.44 3.46
N CYS A 87 -1.02 14.89 2.27
CA CYS A 87 -1.95 14.17 1.39
C CYS A 87 -1.39 12.82 0.96
N GLY A 88 -0.10 12.77 0.59
CA GLY A 88 0.59 11.53 0.23
C GLY A 88 0.59 10.51 1.35
N GLY A 89 0.91 10.91 2.57
CA GLY A 89 0.85 10.06 3.76
C GLY A 89 -0.56 9.52 4.02
N PHE A 90 -1.57 10.40 3.91
CA PHE A 90 -2.97 10.00 4.07
C PHE A 90 -3.44 9.03 2.97
N LEU A 91 -3.03 9.23 1.72
CA LEU A 91 -3.35 8.33 0.61
C LEU A 91 -2.72 6.95 0.82
N ILE A 92 -1.45 6.88 1.23
CA ILE A 92 -0.76 5.62 1.53
C ILE A 92 -1.49 4.88 2.67
N LEU A 93 -1.80 5.59 3.75
CA LEU A 93 -2.54 5.02 4.87
C LEU A 93 -3.92 4.50 4.43
N SER A 94 -4.67 5.31 3.68
CA SER A 94 -5.99 4.94 3.16
C SER A 94 -5.93 3.72 2.23
N PHE A 95 -4.89 3.64 1.40
CA PHE A 95 -4.66 2.50 0.52
C PHE A 95 -4.42 1.21 1.32
N MET A 96 -3.56 1.26 2.32
CA MET A 96 -3.24 0.11 3.17
C MET A 96 -4.43 -0.38 4.01
N LEU A 97 -5.20 0.55 4.57
CA LEU A 97 -6.35 0.21 5.43
C LEU A 97 -7.54 -0.36 4.65
N THR A 98 -7.56 -0.24 3.33
CA THR A 98 -8.73 -0.63 2.53
C THR A 98 -8.53 -1.87 1.69
N MET A 99 -7.32 -2.40 1.63
CA MET A 99 -7.06 -3.66 0.94
C MET A 99 -7.56 -4.85 1.74
N THR A 100 -8.40 -5.66 1.13
CA THR A 100 -8.85 -6.94 1.70
C THR A 100 -8.71 -8.05 0.67
N VAL A 101 -8.49 -9.28 1.13
CA VAL A 101 -8.48 -10.47 0.30
C VAL A 101 -9.56 -11.41 0.79
N LYS A 102 -10.45 -11.80 -0.10
CA LYS A 102 -11.48 -12.80 0.14
C LYS A 102 -11.15 -14.07 -0.62
N ILE A 103 -11.16 -15.18 0.06
CA ILE A 103 -10.94 -16.51 -0.50
C ILE A 103 -12.30 -17.16 -0.73
N HIS A 104 -12.55 -17.55 -1.98
CA HIS A 104 -13.73 -18.26 -2.43
C HIS A 104 -13.38 -19.68 -2.80
N ASP A 105 -14.38 -20.55 -2.94
CA ASP A 105 -14.18 -21.94 -3.36
C ASP A 105 -13.48 -22.05 -4.72
N GLY A 106 -13.82 -21.19 -5.67
CA GLY A 106 -13.30 -21.20 -7.03
C GLY A 106 -12.15 -20.22 -7.29
N GLY A 107 -11.71 -19.42 -6.30
CA GLY A 107 -10.69 -18.43 -6.54
C GLY A 107 -10.51 -17.43 -5.40
N LEU A 108 -9.86 -16.33 -5.70
CA LEU A 108 -9.67 -15.23 -4.76
C LEU A 108 -10.08 -13.88 -5.36
N VAL A 109 -10.52 -12.99 -4.49
CA VAL A 109 -10.87 -11.61 -4.83
C VAL A 109 -10.02 -10.67 -3.99
N VAL A 110 -9.22 -9.84 -4.65
CA VAL A 110 -8.46 -8.77 -4.00
C VAL A 110 -9.26 -7.48 -4.16
N VAL A 111 -9.81 -6.98 -3.07
CA VAL A 111 -10.55 -5.72 -3.05
C VAL A 111 -9.56 -4.58 -2.84
N ARG A 112 -9.57 -3.62 -3.78
CA ARG A 112 -8.76 -2.41 -3.77
C ARG A 112 -9.69 -1.20 -3.83
N ARG A 113 -9.56 -0.26 -2.90
CA ARG A 113 -10.49 0.88 -2.84
C ARG A 113 -10.50 1.75 -4.10
N TRP A 114 -9.31 1.99 -4.65
CA TRP A 114 -9.11 2.95 -5.76
C TRP A 114 -9.00 2.27 -7.13
N PHE A 115 -8.98 0.94 -7.16
CA PHE A 115 -8.85 0.16 -8.37
C PHE A 115 -9.97 -0.86 -8.46
N ARG A 116 -10.20 -1.36 -9.67
CA ARG A 116 -11.13 -2.46 -9.86
C ARG A 116 -10.67 -3.68 -9.05
N PRO A 117 -11.60 -4.38 -8.38
CA PRO A 117 -11.24 -5.59 -7.66
C PRO A 117 -10.61 -6.59 -8.64
N LEU A 118 -9.53 -7.23 -8.20
CA LEU A 118 -8.88 -8.28 -8.95
C LEU A 118 -9.56 -9.61 -8.62
N HIS A 119 -10.16 -10.24 -9.61
CA HIS A 119 -10.78 -11.56 -9.51
C HIS A 119 -9.87 -12.57 -10.19
N VAL A 120 -9.42 -13.58 -9.46
CA VAL A 120 -8.56 -14.63 -9.98
C VAL A 120 -9.20 -15.98 -9.68
N SER A 121 -9.53 -16.76 -10.71
CA SER A 121 -9.98 -18.12 -10.55
C SER A 121 -8.80 -19.04 -10.24
N TRP A 122 -9.00 -20.04 -9.38
CA TRP A 122 -7.96 -21.05 -9.12
C TRP A 122 -7.54 -21.81 -10.38
N SER A 123 -8.44 -21.97 -11.34
CA SER A 123 -8.13 -22.58 -12.64
C SER A 123 -7.10 -21.79 -13.46
N GLU A 124 -7.02 -20.48 -13.24
CA GLU A 124 -6.06 -19.60 -13.91
C GLU A 124 -4.70 -19.57 -13.20
N VAL A 125 -4.63 -20.01 -11.94
CA VAL A 125 -3.40 -20.01 -11.14
C VAL A 125 -2.55 -21.25 -11.47
N ALA A 126 -1.30 -21.02 -11.81
CA ALA A 126 -0.30 -22.08 -11.96
C ALA A 126 0.43 -22.35 -10.64
N ALA A 127 0.81 -21.29 -9.92
CA ALA A 127 1.50 -21.40 -8.64
C ALA A 127 1.33 -20.12 -7.81
N ILE A 128 1.49 -20.27 -6.50
CA ILE A 128 1.57 -19.13 -5.55
C ILE A 128 2.99 -19.12 -5.00
N ALA A 129 3.73 -18.06 -5.26
CA ALA A 129 5.07 -17.86 -4.73
C ALA A 129 4.99 -16.92 -3.52
N PRO A 130 5.27 -17.42 -2.30
CA PRO A 130 5.33 -16.58 -1.11
C PRO A 130 6.51 -15.60 -1.20
N PRO A 131 6.50 -14.50 -0.42
CA PRO A 131 7.65 -13.62 -0.34
C PRO A 131 8.88 -14.35 0.18
N GLU A 132 10.02 -14.16 -0.47
CA GLU A 132 11.29 -14.73 0.00
C GLU A 132 11.84 -13.93 1.19
N PRO A 133 12.42 -14.59 2.21
CA PRO A 133 13.10 -13.90 3.30
C PRO A 133 14.29 -13.10 2.76
N GLY A 134 14.34 -11.81 3.10
CA GLY A 134 15.37 -10.88 2.61
C GLY A 134 15.03 -10.20 1.28
N ASP A 135 13.95 -10.60 0.60
CA ASP A 135 13.43 -9.83 -0.54
C ASP A 135 12.81 -8.52 -0.03
N SER A 136 13.38 -7.39 -0.43
CA SER A 136 12.90 -6.06 -0.05
C SER A 136 11.47 -5.76 -0.54
N SER A 137 11.03 -6.47 -1.59
CA SER A 137 9.69 -6.32 -2.13
C SER A 137 8.62 -7.03 -1.30
N HIS A 138 9.00 -8.03 -0.49
CA HIS A 138 8.11 -8.91 0.27
C HIS A 138 6.87 -9.36 -0.54
N ALA A 139 7.03 -9.50 -1.85
CA ALA A 139 5.90 -9.64 -2.77
C ALA A 139 5.40 -11.08 -2.85
N CYS A 140 4.17 -11.32 -2.40
CA CYS A 140 3.44 -12.53 -2.73
C CYS A 140 3.00 -12.47 -4.19
N ARG A 141 3.45 -13.43 -5.00
CA ARG A 141 3.21 -13.45 -6.46
C ARG A 141 2.32 -14.62 -6.82
N LEU A 142 1.24 -14.32 -7.55
CA LEU A 142 0.46 -15.32 -8.26
C LEU A 142 1.04 -15.50 -9.65
N LEU A 143 1.45 -16.71 -9.96
CA LEU A 143 1.85 -17.09 -11.30
C LEU A 143 0.62 -17.66 -12.01
N LEU A 144 0.13 -16.97 -13.03
CA LEU A 144 -1.00 -17.40 -13.82
C LEU A 144 -0.54 -18.35 -14.93
N ARG A 145 -1.41 -19.28 -15.32
CA ARG A 145 -1.15 -20.23 -16.43
C ARG A 145 -0.91 -19.50 -17.77
N SER A 146 -1.39 -18.28 -17.91
CA SER A 146 -1.10 -17.40 -19.06
C SER A 146 0.33 -16.88 -19.10
N GLY A 147 1.18 -17.17 -18.10
CA GLY A 147 2.52 -16.60 -17.91
C GLY A 147 2.55 -15.24 -17.25
N ARG A 148 1.39 -14.63 -17.02
CA ARG A 148 1.27 -13.34 -16.31
C ARG A 148 1.53 -13.53 -14.82
N LYS A 149 2.20 -12.54 -14.21
CA LYS A 149 2.46 -12.49 -12.77
C LYS A 149 1.61 -11.38 -12.17
N GLU A 150 0.84 -11.72 -11.15
CA GLU A 150 0.07 -10.74 -10.37
C GLU A 150 0.65 -10.65 -8.95
N ILE A 151 0.79 -9.44 -8.45
CA ILE A 151 1.24 -9.18 -7.09
C ILE A 151 0.01 -8.92 -6.22
N ILE A 152 -0.05 -9.62 -5.08
CA ILE A 152 -1.08 -9.38 -4.08
C ILE A 152 -0.44 -8.61 -2.93
N GLU A 153 -0.58 -7.30 -2.96
CA GLU A 153 0.05 -6.39 -1.99
C GLU A 153 -0.40 -6.70 -0.55
N ARG A 154 -1.66 -7.10 -0.35
CA ARG A 154 -2.20 -7.48 0.97
C ARG A 154 -1.50 -8.71 1.57
N LEU A 155 -0.98 -9.58 0.72
CA LEU A 155 -0.24 -10.78 1.11
C LEU A 155 1.29 -10.59 1.03
N SER A 156 1.75 -9.37 0.79
CA SER A 156 3.18 -9.02 0.80
C SER A 156 3.65 -8.88 2.25
N LEU A 157 3.64 -9.98 2.97
CA LEU A 157 3.97 -10.09 4.39
C LEU A 157 5.29 -10.84 4.54
N PRO A 158 6.16 -10.45 5.50
CA PRO A 158 7.47 -11.07 5.65
C PRO A 158 7.36 -12.56 5.95
N SER A 159 8.11 -13.34 5.22
CA SER A 159 8.33 -14.77 5.51
C SER A 159 9.56 -14.94 6.40
N ILE A 160 9.59 -16.00 7.18
CA ILE A 160 10.70 -16.32 8.08
C ILE A 160 11.39 -17.58 7.56
N ARG A 161 12.73 -17.66 7.68
CA ARG A 161 13.44 -18.94 7.52
C ARG A 161 13.53 -19.64 8.88
N ASP A 162 13.20 -20.90 8.88
CA ASP A 162 13.44 -21.76 10.05
C ASP A 162 14.92 -22.16 10.17
N HIS A 163 15.23 -22.90 11.22
CA HIS A 163 16.58 -23.42 11.49
C HIS A 163 17.08 -24.43 10.44
N THR A 164 16.15 -24.96 9.60
CA THR A 164 16.48 -25.88 8.49
C THR A 164 16.68 -25.13 7.17
N GLY A 165 16.48 -23.82 7.15
CA GLY A 165 16.52 -22.98 5.96
C GLY A 165 15.22 -22.97 5.15
N GLN A 166 14.17 -23.66 5.62
CA GLN A 166 12.88 -23.68 4.94
C GLN A 166 12.15 -22.36 5.13
N ILE A 167 11.49 -21.89 4.07
CA ILE A 167 10.69 -20.66 4.10
C ILE A 167 9.35 -20.97 4.77
N ILE A 168 9.10 -20.29 5.89
CA ILE A 168 7.80 -20.31 6.57
C ILE A 168 7.06 -19.02 6.15
N PRO A 169 6.06 -19.12 5.28
CA PRO A 169 5.27 -17.97 4.89
C PRO A 169 4.40 -17.47 6.05
N HIS A 170 4.04 -16.19 6.02
CA HIS A 170 3.08 -15.62 6.96
C HIS A 170 1.78 -16.44 6.98
N PRO A 171 1.09 -16.58 8.13
CA PRO A 171 -0.14 -17.38 8.25
C PRO A 171 -1.21 -17.06 7.19
N ASP A 172 -1.43 -15.78 6.87
CA ASP A 172 -2.38 -15.38 5.83
C ASP A 172 -2.00 -15.88 4.44
N VAL A 173 -0.69 -15.87 4.12
CA VAL A 173 -0.16 -16.38 2.84
C VAL A 173 -0.31 -17.90 2.80
N ARG A 174 0.02 -18.58 3.89
CA ARG A 174 -0.12 -20.02 4.04
C ARG A 174 -1.57 -20.46 3.83
N LEU A 175 -2.51 -19.73 4.42
CA LEU A 175 -3.93 -20.04 4.31
C LEU A 175 -4.41 -19.96 2.84
N VAL A 176 -3.94 -18.97 2.06
CA VAL A 176 -4.24 -18.88 0.61
C VAL A 176 -3.64 -20.07 -0.14
N ILE A 177 -2.40 -20.46 0.18
CA ILE A 177 -1.73 -21.64 -0.43
C ILE A 177 -2.50 -22.91 -0.11
N ASP A 178 -2.90 -23.11 1.15
CA ASP A 178 -3.62 -24.31 1.58
C ASP A 178 -4.98 -24.45 0.86
N HIS A 179 -5.71 -23.33 0.70
CA HIS A 179 -6.96 -23.32 -0.08
C HIS A 179 -6.73 -23.62 -1.56
N PHE A 180 -5.67 -23.10 -2.15
CA PHE A 180 -5.33 -23.40 -3.53
C PHE A 180 -4.98 -24.89 -3.72
N LEU A 181 -4.17 -25.46 -2.83
CA LEU A 181 -3.80 -26.88 -2.87
C LEU A 181 -5.01 -27.80 -2.66
N ALA A 182 -5.90 -27.45 -1.72
CA ALA A 182 -7.14 -28.18 -1.51
C ALA A 182 -8.04 -28.16 -2.76
N TRP A 183 -8.12 -27.00 -3.43
CA TRP A 183 -8.84 -26.90 -4.70
C TRP A 183 -8.21 -27.77 -5.80
N GLN A 184 -6.88 -27.78 -5.93
CA GLN A 184 -6.18 -28.63 -6.89
C GLN A 184 -6.47 -30.12 -6.65
N GLN A 185 -6.40 -30.56 -5.40
CA GLN A 185 -6.72 -31.94 -5.02
C GLN A 185 -8.15 -32.31 -5.37
N ALA A 186 -9.13 -31.44 -5.05
CA ALA A 186 -10.53 -31.69 -5.33
C ALA A 186 -10.86 -31.75 -6.84
N ASN A 187 -10.09 -31.04 -7.68
CA ASN A 187 -10.32 -30.98 -9.13
C ASN A 187 -9.35 -31.86 -9.95
N GLY A 188 -8.50 -32.66 -9.31
CA GLY A 188 -7.58 -33.59 -9.99
C GLY A 188 -6.50 -32.84 -10.81
N VAL A 189 -6.21 -31.59 -10.51
CA VAL A 189 -5.21 -30.78 -11.21
C VAL A 189 -3.84 -31.03 -10.56
N ARG A 190 -2.93 -31.60 -11.31
CA ARG A 190 -1.51 -31.82 -10.91
C ARG A 190 -0.59 -30.81 -11.58
#